data_81da41ce1ecd609b77e39aa6b52c1090
#
_entry.id   81da41ce1ecd609b77e39aa6b52c1090
#
_cell.length_a   1.000
_cell.length_b   1.000
_cell.length_c   1.000
_cell.angle_alpha   90.00
_cell.angle_beta   90.00
_cell.angle_gamma   90.00
#
_symmetry.space_group_name_H-M   'P 1'
#
loop_
_entity.id
_entity.type
_entity.pdbx_description
1 polymer ?
#
loop_
_entity_poly.entity_id
_entity_poly.type
_entity_poly.pdbx_seq_one_letter_code
_entity_poly.pdbx_strand_id
1 'polypeptide(L)'
;MKKLIKSDALDRIREPETDVSLASSIVSTILVAIFGLIVGIVAQTFEYFASNSSVWWMDIIKDLQLNVVFHKFPIWFMLGLTVAVSSSRPLKDAINEFAFFAGVIVGFNVVPIVFSQASRPDNMGTWIIALIVPVPLAMVFWYAKSRSWPSIAFDAIIIGVLSALCFDCGFLYFHFYDLFMDLINAVIVILTVVALSSGVIQIVVSLIGGILIALILGPVI
;
A
#
# COMPACT_ATOMS: atom_id res chain seq x y z
N MET A 1 37.13 -5.90 1.98
CA MET A 1 36.37 -5.27 3.05
C MET A 1 35.04 -5.97 3.22
N LYS A 2 34.84 -6.61 4.36
CA LYS A 2 33.72 -7.32 4.98
C LYS A 2 32.58 -7.82 4.09
N LYS A 3 32.52 -9.15 3.92
CA LYS A 3 31.28 -9.93 3.72
C LYS A 3 30.31 -9.56 4.85
N LEU A 4 29.50 -8.55 4.63
CA LEU A 4 28.31 -8.31 5.46
C LEU A 4 27.40 -9.51 5.27
N ILE A 5 27.20 -10.21 6.36
CA ILE A 5 26.25 -11.28 6.66
C ILE A 5 25.35 -11.61 5.46
N LYS A 6 25.82 -12.53 4.61
CA LYS A 6 24.99 -13.20 3.63
C LYS A 6 24.04 -14.06 4.44
N SER A 7 22.82 -13.64 4.63
CA SER A 7 21.80 -14.51 5.21
C SER A 7 21.36 -15.49 4.11
N ASP A 8 22.12 -16.54 3.91
CA ASP A 8 21.87 -17.58 2.88
C ASP A 8 20.41 -18.08 2.88
N ALA A 9 19.70 -17.91 3.98
CA ALA A 9 18.29 -18.27 4.10
C ALA A 9 17.35 -17.28 3.38
N LEU A 10 17.57 -15.98 3.51
CA LEU A 10 16.74 -14.95 2.86
C LEU A 10 17.06 -14.81 1.37
N ASP A 11 18.33 -14.93 0.98
CA ASP A 11 18.74 -14.93 -0.42
C ASP A 11 18.14 -16.10 -1.22
N ARG A 12 17.76 -17.19 -0.55
CA ARG A 12 17.01 -18.31 -1.16
C ARG A 12 15.55 -17.96 -1.48
N ILE A 13 15.00 -16.95 -0.82
CA ILE A 13 13.62 -16.51 -1.07
C ILE A 13 13.60 -15.61 -2.30
N ARG A 14 14.40 -14.54 -2.31
CA ARG A 14 14.56 -13.61 -3.44
C ARG A 14 15.98 -13.07 -3.46
N GLU A 15 16.65 -13.16 -4.61
CA GLU A 15 17.99 -12.61 -4.78
C GLU A 15 17.94 -11.12 -5.13
N PRO A 16 18.70 -10.26 -4.40
CA PRO A 16 18.82 -8.85 -4.75
C PRO A 16 19.60 -8.66 -6.04
N GLU A 17 19.20 -7.73 -6.88
CA GLU A 17 19.97 -7.34 -8.07
C GLU A 17 21.30 -6.69 -7.68
N THR A 18 22.40 -7.17 -8.26
CA THR A 18 23.76 -6.69 -7.93
C THR A 18 24.18 -5.47 -8.74
N ASP A 19 23.69 -5.32 -9.98
CA ASP A 19 24.22 -4.38 -10.98
C ASP A 19 23.40 -3.08 -11.15
N VAL A 20 22.73 -2.64 -10.08
CA VAL A 20 21.96 -1.38 -10.13
C VAL A 20 22.90 -0.19 -9.92
N SER A 21 22.98 0.73 -10.90
CA SER A 21 23.77 1.94 -10.78
C SER A 21 23.22 2.87 -9.68
N LEU A 22 24.10 3.57 -9.01
CA LEU A 22 23.73 4.51 -7.94
C LEU A 22 22.83 5.63 -8.48
N ALA A 23 23.10 6.13 -9.69
CA ALA A 23 22.32 7.15 -10.36
C ALA A 23 20.88 6.68 -10.62
N SER A 24 20.71 5.46 -11.18
CA SER A 24 19.38 4.87 -11.39
C SER A 24 18.61 4.69 -10.08
N SER A 25 19.32 4.33 -9.02
CA SER A 25 18.73 4.18 -7.68
C SER A 25 18.18 5.51 -7.15
N ILE A 26 18.95 6.59 -7.26
CA ILE A 26 18.53 7.93 -6.82
C ILE A 26 17.34 8.43 -7.64
N VAL A 27 17.42 8.32 -8.96
CA VAL A 27 16.33 8.75 -9.85
C VAL A 27 15.03 8.01 -9.54
N SER A 28 15.10 6.70 -9.34
CA SER A 28 13.94 5.89 -8.95
C SER A 28 13.32 6.37 -7.63
N THR A 29 14.13 6.67 -6.61
CA THR A 29 13.63 7.18 -5.31
C THR A 29 12.98 8.56 -5.45
N ILE A 30 13.55 9.45 -6.27
CA ILE A 30 12.95 10.77 -6.54
C ILE A 30 11.60 10.61 -7.25
N LEU A 31 11.50 9.73 -8.26
CA LEU A 31 10.24 9.46 -8.96
C LEU A 31 9.17 8.90 -8.02
N VAL A 32 9.55 8.02 -7.11
CA VAL A 32 8.65 7.47 -6.09
C VAL A 32 8.18 8.56 -5.12
N ALA A 33 9.05 9.47 -4.70
CA ALA A 33 8.67 10.61 -3.86
C ALA A 33 7.70 11.56 -4.58
N ILE A 34 7.94 11.85 -5.86
CA ILE A 34 7.04 12.66 -6.70
C ILE A 34 5.69 11.96 -6.87
N PHE A 35 5.69 10.65 -7.09
CA PHE A 35 4.45 9.87 -7.17
C PHE A 35 3.66 9.95 -5.86
N GLY A 36 4.31 9.79 -4.71
CA GLY A 36 3.69 9.99 -3.39
C GLY A 36 3.10 11.39 -3.22
N LEU A 37 3.84 12.42 -3.62
CA LEU A 37 3.38 13.81 -3.59
C LEU A 37 2.09 14.00 -4.41
N ILE A 38 2.05 13.48 -5.63
CA ILE A 38 0.87 13.56 -6.52
C ILE A 38 -0.32 12.84 -5.88
N VAL A 39 -0.11 11.63 -5.38
CA VAL A 39 -1.19 10.85 -4.72
C VAL A 39 -1.70 11.58 -3.49
N GLY A 40 -0.82 12.16 -2.67
CA GLY A 40 -1.20 12.94 -1.49
C GLY A 40 -2.03 14.19 -1.86
N ILE A 41 -1.63 14.93 -2.90
CA ILE A 41 -2.38 16.08 -3.40
C ILE A 41 -3.76 15.64 -3.90
N VAL A 42 -3.85 14.57 -4.69
CA VAL A 42 -5.13 14.05 -5.23
C VAL A 42 -6.06 13.62 -4.09
N ALA A 43 -5.55 12.86 -3.13
CA ALA A 43 -6.33 12.39 -1.99
C ALA A 43 -6.91 13.57 -1.17
N GLN A 44 -6.08 14.54 -0.82
CA GLN A 44 -6.51 15.71 -0.08
C GLN A 44 -7.42 16.63 -0.89
N THR A 45 -7.23 16.70 -2.21
CA THR A 45 -8.12 17.45 -3.09
C THR A 45 -9.53 16.85 -3.09
N PHE A 46 -9.66 15.54 -3.16
CA PHE A 46 -10.96 14.88 -3.10
C PHE A 46 -11.66 15.13 -1.76
N GLU A 47 -10.94 15.09 -0.66
CA GLU A 47 -11.48 15.41 0.66
C GLU A 47 -11.93 16.86 0.77
N TYR A 48 -11.06 17.79 0.40
CA TYR A 48 -11.34 19.23 0.46
C TYR A 48 -12.59 19.60 -0.33
N PHE A 49 -12.67 19.17 -1.55
CA PHE A 49 -13.77 19.50 -2.42
C PHE A 49 -15.06 18.74 -2.08
N ALA A 50 -15.00 17.50 -1.63
CA ALA A 50 -16.18 16.78 -1.14
C ALA A 50 -16.86 17.53 0.02
N SER A 51 -16.08 18.26 0.82
CA SER A 51 -16.58 19.02 1.97
C SER A 51 -17.04 20.45 1.64
N ASN A 52 -16.48 21.09 0.59
CA ASN A 52 -16.53 22.55 0.47
C ASN A 52 -17.11 23.10 -0.85
N SER A 53 -17.57 22.30 -1.79
CA SER A 53 -18.02 22.85 -3.06
C SER A 53 -19.35 22.31 -3.59
N SER A 54 -20.03 23.17 -4.38
CA SER A 54 -21.26 22.88 -5.12
C SER A 54 -21.03 22.75 -6.63
N VAL A 55 -19.85 22.29 -7.05
CA VAL A 55 -19.49 22.16 -8.47
C VAL A 55 -19.92 20.79 -8.97
N TRP A 56 -20.50 20.68 -10.16
CA TRP A 56 -21.10 19.46 -10.72
C TRP A 56 -20.18 18.22 -10.75
N TRP A 57 -18.89 18.39 -11.02
CA TRP A 57 -17.94 17.28 -11.04
C TRP A 57 -17.59 16.77 -9.64
N MET A 58 -17.90 17.54 -8.58
CA MET A 58 -17.77 17.09 -7.20
C MET A 58 -18.84 16.11 -6.80
N ASP A 59 -20.03 16.23 -7.38
CA ASP A 59 -21.10 15.27 -7.15
C ASP A 59 -20.65 13.89 -7.67
N ILE A 60 -19.94 13.84 -8.80
CA ILE A 60 -19.33 12.59 -9.30
C ILE A 60 -18.33 12.00 -8.30
N ILE A 61 -17.47 12.82 -7.69
CA ILE A 61 -16.48 12.33 -6.70
C ILE A 61 -17.19 11.82 -5.44
N LYS A 62 -18.29 12.46 -5.01
CA LYS A 62 -19.10 12.03 -3.88
C LYS A 62 -19.86 10.74 -4.22
N ASP A 63 -20.49 10.68 -5.38
CA ASP A 63 -21.22 9.50 -5.84
C ASP A 63 -20.30 8.27 -5.99
N LEU A 64 -19.06 8.50 -6.45
CA LEU A 64 -18.00 7.50 -6.53
C LEU A 64 -17.28 7.28 -5.19
N GLN A 65 -17.69 7.95 -4.11
CA GLN A 65 -17.12 7.84 -2.77
C GLN A 65 -15.57 7.91 -2.73
N LEU A 66 -14.93 8.61 -3.69
CA LEU A 66 -13.47 8.63 -3.83
C LEU A 66 -12.79 9.26 -2.61
N ASN A 67 -13.41 10.25 -1.98
CA ASN A 67 -12.93 10.80 -0.72
C ASN A 67 -12.89 9.73 0.39
N VAL A 68 -13.90 8.84 0.46
CA VAL A 68 -13.96 7.75 1.45
C VAL A 68 -12.88 6.70 1.19
N VAL A 69 -12.59 6.38 -0.09
CA VAL A 69 -11.55 5.42 -0.47
C VAL A 69 -10.19 5.85 0.07
N PHE A 70 -9.82 7.14 -0.10
CA PHE A 70 -8.53 7.67 0.37
C PHE A 70 -8.47 7.89 1.89
N HIS A 71 -9.60 7.85 2.59
CA HIS A 71 -9.62 7.81 4.05
C HIS A 71 -9.36 6.43 4.63
N LYS A 72 -9.60 5.38 3.86
CA LYS A 72 -9.44 4.00 4.31
C LYS A 72 -7.99 3.52 4.19
N PHE A 73 -7.54 2.75 5.16
CA PHE A 73 -6.20 2.17 5.19
C PHE A 73 -5.86 1.26 3.99
N PRO A 74 -6.78 0.44 3.42
CA PRO A 74 -6.46 -0.50 2.35
C PRO A 74 -5.81 0.11 1.11
N ILE A 75 -6.24 1.31 0.67
CA ILE A 75 -5.63 1.95 -0.50
C ILE A 75 -4.16 2.31 -0.26
N TRP A 76 -3.84 2.81 0.93
CA TRP A 76 -2.47 3.17 1.31
C TRP A 76 -1.59 1.94 1.44
N PHE A 77 -2.14 0.86 2.00
CA PHE A 77 -1.46 -0.42 2.10
C PHE A 77 -1.14 -0.99 0.71
N MET A 78 -2.09 -0.98 -0.22
CA MET A 78 -1.89 -1.44 -1.61
C MET A 78 -0.83 -0.59 -2.33
N LEU A 79 -0.90 0.74 -2.21
CA LEU A 79 0.05 1.64 -2.86
C LEU A 79 1.47 1.44 -2.31
N GLY A 80 1.63 1.41 -0.99
CA GLY A 80 2.90 1.13 -0.34
C GLY A 80 3.45 -0.23 -0.75
N LEU A 81 2.64 -1.28 -0.69
CA LEU A 81 3.06 -2.61 -1.12
C LEU A 81 3.50 -2.63 -2.60
N THR A 82 2.83 -1.89 -3.48
CA THR A 82 3.21 -1.80 -4.90
C THR A 82 4.59 -1.13 -5.07
N VAL A 83 4.86 -0.10 -4.29
CA VAL A 83 6.19 0.53 -4.22
C VAL A 83 7.21 -0.49 -3.70
N ALA A 84 6.88 -1.18 -2.61
CA ALA A 84 7.72 -2.15 -1.94
C ALA A 84 8.19 -3.28 -2.87
N VAL A 85 7.30 -3.92 -3.58
CA VAL A 85 7.65 -5.06 -4.45
C VAL A 85 8.34 -4.66 -5.75
N SER A 86 8.37 -3.38 -6.09
CA SER A 86 8.95 -2.86 -7.35
C SER A 86 10.44 -2.61 -7.28
N SER A 87 11.02 -2.61 -6.10
CA SER A 87 12.44 -2.31 -5.89
C SER A 87 13.35 -3.52 -6.16
N SER A 88 14.60 -3.23 -6.52
CA SER A 88 15.62 -4.24 -6.82
C SER A 88 16.28 -4.86 -5.58
N ARG A 89 16.17 -4.22 -4.41
CA ARG A 89 16.81 -4.64 -3.14
C ARG A 89 15.95 -4.26 -1.95
N PRO A 90 15.94 -5.05 -0.86
CA PRO A 90 15.09 -4.78 0.30
C PRO A 90 15.40 -3.44 1.00
N LEU A 91 16.68 -3.06 1.11
CA LEU A 91 17.05 -1.77 1.70
C LEU A 91 16.64 -0.58 0.83
N LYS A 92 16.77 -0.71 -0.50
CA LYS A 92 16.29 0.31 -1.44
C LYS A 92 14.79 0.46 -1.37
N ASP A 93 14.11 -0.64 -1.14
CA ASP A 93 12.69 -0.69 -0.96
C ASP A 93 12.24 0.10 0.26
N ALA A 94 12.85 -0.13 1.40
CA ALA A 94 12.62 0.63 2.62
C ALA A 94 12.83 2.15 2.42
N ILE A 95 13.86 2.54 1.65
CA ILE A 95 14.12 3.95 1.31
C ILE A 95 13.03 4.51 0.37
N ASN A 96 12.61 3.75 -0.63
CA ASN A 96 11.55 4.15 -1.56
C ASN A 96 10.21 4.29 -0.83
N GLU A 97 9.90 3.38 0.09
CA GLU A 97 8.69 3.43 0.90
C GLU A 97 8.65 4.67 1.79
N PHE A 98 9.77 4.95 2.46
CA PHE A 98 9.92 6.21 3.22
C PHE A 98 9.72 7.44 2.32
N ALA A 99 10.34 7.46 1.14
CA ALA A 99 10.24 8.56 0.19
C ALA A 99 8.80 8.73 -0.35
N PHE A 100 8.09 7.62 -0.60
CA PHE A 100 6.70 7.61 -1.01
C PHE A 100 5.81 8.27 0.04
N PHE A 101 5.84 7.77 1.28
CA PHE A 101 5.00 8.31 2.35
C PHE A 101 5.38 9.72 2.77
N ALA A 102 6.68 10.09 2.70
CA ALA A 102 7.10 11.47 2.88
C ALA A 102 6.50 12.38 1.80
N GLY A 103 6.51 11.94 0.54
CA GLY A 103 5.83 12.63 -0.56
C GLY A 103 4.33 12.78 -0.32
N VAL A 104 3.66 11.70 0.09
CA VAL A 104 2.22 11.71 0.44
C VAL A 104 1.93 12.75 1.52
N ILE A 105 2.69 12.75 2.62
CA ILE A 105 2.51 13.70 3.73
C ILE A 105 2.68 15.14 3.26
N VAL A 106 3.68 15.42 2.45
CA VAL A 106 3.87 16.75 1.85
C VAL A 106 2.67 17.11 0.98
N GLY A 107 2.22 16.20 0.11
CA GLY A 107 1.08 16.40 -0.79
C GLY A 107 -0.21 16.70 -0.02
N PHE A 108 -0.48 15.98 1.04
CA PHE A 108 -1.63 16.23 1.93
C PHE A 108 -1.62 17.64 2.52
N ASN A 109 -0.45 18.19 2.83
CA ASN A 109 -0.34 19.52 3.43
C ASN A 109 -0.36 20.66 2.41
N VAL A 110 -0.08 20.40 1.13
CA VAL A 110 -0.07 21.45 0.08
C VAL A 110 -1.47 22.02 -0.15
N VAL A 111 -2.50 21.18 -0.24
CA VAL A 111 -3.86 21.61 -0.58
C VAL A 111 -4.42 22.59 0.46
N PRO A 112 -4.41 22.31 1.77
CA PRO A 112 -4.87 23.27 2.78
C PRO A 112 -4.12 24.60 2.76
N ILE A 113 -2.80 24.56 2.50
CA ILE A 113 -1.98 25.78 2.41
C ILE A 113 -2.42 26.64 1.24
N VAL A 114 -2.64 26.04 0.06
CA VAL A 114 -3.04 26.74 -1.16
C VAL A 114 -4.42 27.37 -1.02
N PHE A 115 -5.35 26.69 -0.35
CA PHE A 115 -6.72 27.16 -0.15
C PHE A 115 -6.92 27.96 1.16
N SER A 116 -5.83 28.43 1.77
CA SER A 116 -5.82 29.28 2.99
C SER A 116 -6.60 28.68 4.17
N GLN A 117 -6.70 27.38 4.24
CA GLN A 117 -7.20 26.69 5.42
C GLN A 117 -6.05 26.47 6.38
N ALA A 118 -6.17 27.00 7.59
CA ALA A 118 -5.22 26.73 8.65
C ALA A 118 -5.36 25.26 9.12
N SER A 119 -4.83 24.32 8.34
CA SER A 119 -4.72 22.95 8.80
C SER A 119 -3.53 22.87 9.74
N ARG A 120 -3.81 22.81 11.03
CA ARG A 120 -2.89 22.18 11.95
C ARG A 120 -3.01 20.67 11.69
N PRO A 121 -1.92 19.93 11.56
CA PRO A 121 -1.99 18.48 11.63
C PRO A 121 -2.48 18.12 13.03
N ASP A 122 -3.77 17.86 13.18
CA ASP A 122 -4.42 17.55 14.46
C ASP A 122 -3.84 16.30 15.13
N ASN A 123 -3.05 15.51 14.40
CA ASN A 123 -2.40 14.31 14.87
C ASN A 123 -0.99 14.11 14.28
N MET A 124 -0.02 14.89 14.74
CA MET A 124 1.37 14.72 14.32
C MET A 124 1.90 13.30 14.57
N GLY A 125 1.42 12.64 15.63
CA GLY A 125 1.74 11.25 15.94
C GLY A 125 1.30 10.27 14.84
N THR A 126 0.12 10.45 14.26
CA THR A 126 -0.37 9.60 13.16
C THR A 126 0.51 9.73 11.92
N TRP A 127 0.96 10.93 11.58
CA TRP A 127 1.86 11.15 10.44
C TRP A 127 3.24 10.53 10.65
N ILE A 128 3.77 10.58 11.87
CA ILE A 128 5.04 9.92 12.22
C ILE A 128 4.90 8.40 12.10
N ILE A 129 3.82 7.82 12.60
CA ILE A 129 3.53 6.38 12.48
C ILE A 129 3.40 5.99 11.00
N ALA A 130 2.63 6.76 10.22
CA ALA A 130 2.44 6.52 8.79
C ALA A 130 3.76 6.61 7.98
N LEU A 131 4.74 7.38 8.47
CA LEU A 131 6.04 7.48 7.83
C LEU A 131 7.01 6.36 8.22
N ILE A 132 6.98 5.92 9.48
CA ILE A 132 7.98 4.98 10.02
C ILE A 132 7.57 3.53 9.87
N VAL A 133 6.29 3.20 10.13
CA VAL A 133 5.82 1.80 10.16
C VAL A 133 5.93 1.09 8.80
N PRO A 134 5.64 1.72 7.65
CA PRO A 134 5.77 1.06 6.35
C PRO A 134 7.21 0.66 6.00
N VAL A 135 8.22 1.37 6.52
CA VAL A 135 9.63 1.14 6.19
C VAL A 135 10.12 -0.28 6.50
N PRO A 136 9.98 -0.82 7.72
CA PRO A 136 10.31 -2.22 7.98
C PRO A 136 9.39 -3.20 7.27
N LEU A 137 8.11 -2.86 7.09
CA LEU A 137 7.16 -3.71 6.37
C LEU A 137 7.53 -3.86 4.90
N ALA A 138 8.03 -2.81 4.25
CA ALA A 138 8.50 -2.85 2.88
C ALA A 138 9.57 -3.93 2.68
N MET A 139 10.50 -4.07 3.61
CA MET A 139 11.53 -5.13 3.54
C MET A 139 10.90 -6.53 3.56
N VAL A 140 9.85 -6.74 4.36
CA VAL A 140 9.10 -8.00 4.41
C VAL A 140 8.36 -8.23 3.10
N PHE A 141 7.66 -7.22 2.59
CA PHE A 141 6.90 -7.29 1.34
C PHE A 141 7.81 -7.55 0.12
N TRP A 142 9.03 -7.04 0.14
CA TRP A 142 10.00 -7.32 -0.91
C TRP A 142 10.28 -8.82 -1.05
N TYR A 143 10.38 -9.56 0.07
CA TYR A 143 10.56 -11.01 0.06
C TYR A 143 9.30 -11.78 -0.34
N ALA A 144 8.11 -11.19 -0.19
CA ALA A 144 6.87 -11.81 -0.62
C ALA A 144 6.83 -12.03 -2.14
N LYS A 145 7.35 -11.10 -2.95
CA LYS A 145 7.40 -11.23 -4.41
C LYS A 145 8.48 -12.21 -4.89
N SER A 146 8.27 -13.50 -4.70
CA SER A 146 9.18 -14.57 -5.14
C SER A 146 8.38 -15.84 -5.53
N ARG A 147 9.02 -16.79 -6.18
CA ARG A 147 8.42 -18.09 -6.53
C ARG A 147 8.64 -19.17 -5.49
N SER A 148 9.13 -18.83 -4.33
CA SER A 148 9.42 -19.79 -3.26
C SER A 148 8.18 -20.11 -2.41
N TRP A 149 8.13 -21.29 -1.79
CA TRP A 149 7.04 -21.63 -0.87
C TRP A 149 6.84 -20.65 0.30
N PRO A 150 7.91 -20.15 0.95
CA PRO A 150 7.75 -19.13 1.98
C PRO A 150 7.11 -17.85 1.44
N SER A 151 7.42 -17.44 0.22
CA SER A 151 6.80 -16.29 -0.43
C SER A 151 5.29 -16.46 -0.58
N ILE A 152 4.82 -17.63 -1.01
CA ILE A 152 3.38 -17.92 -1.13
C ILE A 152 2.68 -17.79 0.23
N ALA A 153 3.32 -18.21 1.32
CA ALA A 153 2.79 -18.04 2.66
C ALA A 153 2.72 -16.56 3.08
N PHE A 154 3.75 -15.76 2.78
CA PHE A 154 3.72 -14.31 2.98
C PHE A 154 2.63 -13.63 2.16
N ASP A 155 2.48 -14.00 0.88
CA ASP A 155 1.41 -13.49 0.04
C ASP A 155 0.04 -13.79 0.63
N ALA A 156 -0.19 -15.03 1.08
CA ALA A 156 -1.46 -15.42 1.68
C ALA A 156 -1.76 -14.61 2.95
N ILE A 157 -0.76 -14.36 3.80
CA ILE A 157 -0.92 -13.53 4.99
C ILE A 157 -1.25 -12.08 4.61
N ILE A 158 -0.52 -11.49 3.67
CA ILE A 158 -0.73 -10.10 3.20
C ILE A 158 -2.12 -9.95 2.59
N ILE A 159 -2.51 -10.86 1.70
CA ILE A 159 -3.82 -10.86 1.05
C ILE A 159 -4.92 -11.07 2.09
N GLY A 160 -4.70 -11.95 3.07
CA GLY A 160 -5.65 -12.24 4.14
C GLY A 160 -5.92 -11.04 5.04
N VAL A 161 -4.86 -10.39 5.51
CA VAL A 161 -4.97 -9.15 6.32
C VAL A 161 -5.65 -8.05 5.50
N LEU A 162 -5.24 -7.83 4.25
CA LEU A 162 -5.85 -6.82 3.41
C LEU A 162 -7.32 -7.11 3.14
N SER A 163 -7.68 -8.36 2.87
CA SER A 163 -9.07 -8.76 2.65
C SER A 163 -9.93 -8.56 3.90
N ALA A 164 -9.40 -8.86 5.09
CA ALA A 164 -10.08 -8.61 6.36
C ALA A 164 -10.29 -7.11 6.64
N LEU A 165 -9.36 -6.25 6.18
CA LEU A 165 -9.49 -4.78 6.29
C LEU A 165 -10.40 -4.18 5.21
N CYS A 166 -10.52 -4.82 4.05
CA CYS A 166 -11.36 -4.38 2.95
C CYS A 166 -12.83 -4.74 3.14
N PHE A 167 -13.07 -5.97 3.62
CA PHE A 167 -14.41 -6.53 3.74
C PHE A 167 -14.76 -6.76 5.21
N ASP A 168 -16.03 -6.60 5.54
CA ASP A 168 -16.52 -6.98 6.87
C ASP A 168 -16.61 -8.51 6.92
N CYS A 169 -15.55 -9.13 7.46
CA CYS A 169 -15.40 -10.56 7.54
C CYS A 169 -15.84 -11.04 8.93
N GLY A 170 -16.89 -11.85 8.96
CA GLY A 170 -17.21 -12.64 10.14
C GLY A 170 -16.60 -14.05 10.05
N PHE A 171 -16.78 -14.87 11.10
CA PHE A 171 -16.31 -16.25 11.08
C PHE A 171 -17.04 -17.06 9.98
N LEU A 172 -16.31 -17.40 8.93
CA LEU A 172 -16.78 -18.16 7.76
C LEU A 172 -17.81 -17.44 6.85
N TYR A 173 -17.95 -16.10 6.95
CA TYR A 173 -18.78 -15.35 6.02
C TYR A 173 -18.19 -13.97 5.70
N PHE A 174 -18.56 -13.45 4.52
CA PHE A 174 -18.30 -12.07 4.10
C PHE A 174 -19.62 -11.30 4.12
N HIS A 175 -19.58 -10.08 4.65
CA HIS A 175 -20.71 -9.18 4.60
C HIS A 175 -20.45 -8.09 3.55
N PHE A 176 -21.42 -7.87 2.68
CA PHE A 176 -21.37 -6.85 1.64
C PHE A 176 -22.48 -5.83 1.94
N TYR A 177 -22.08 -4.60 2.26
CA TYR A 177 -23.04 -3.55 2.63
C TYR A 177 -23.27 -2.55 1.50
N ASP A 178 -22.23 -2.21 0.75
CA ASP A 178 -22.23 -1.22 -0.31
C ASP A 178 -21.54 -1.82 -1.54
N LEU A 179 -22.35 -2.17 -2.53
CA LEU A 179 -21.87 -2.81 -3.76
C LEU A 179 -20.71 -2.03 -4.42
N PHE A 180 -20.76 -0.70 -4.39
CA PHE A 180 -19.75 0.11 -5.04
C PHE A 180 -18.43 0.10 -4.26
N MET A 181 -18.47 0.29 -2.94
CA MET A 181 -17.29 0.20 -2.09
C MET A 181 -16.69 -1.21 -2.06
N ASP A 182 -17.54 -2.23 -2.06
CA ASP A 182 -17.10 -3.63 -2.10
C ASP A 182 -16.42 -3.95 -3.43
N LEU A 183 -16.87 -3.36 -4.54
CA LEU A 183 -16.21 -3.46 -5.84
C LEU A 183 -14.82 -2.79 -5.81
N ILE A 184 -14.71 -1.59 -5.24
CA ILE A 184 -13.42 -0.91 -5.08
C ILE A 184 -12.47 -1.74 -4.21
N ASN A 185 -12.96 -2.26 -3.09
CA ASN A 185 -12.21 -3.13 -2.20
C ASN A 185 -11.73 -4.40 -2.92
N ALA A 186 -12.60 -5.01 -3.73
CA ALA A 186 -12.23 -6.16 -4.57
C ALA A 186 -11.12 -5.80 -5.57
N VAL A 187 -11.20 -4.63 -6.21
CA VAL A 187 -10.15 -4.13 -7.12
C VAL A 187 -8.82 -3.94 -6.36
N ILE A 188 -8.84 -3.36 -5.16
CA ILE A 188 -7.65 -3.19 -4.33
C ILE A 188 -7.01 -4.54 -4.02
N VAL A 189 -7.80 -5.54 -3.61
CA VAL A 189 -7.31 -6.90 -3.33
C VAL A 189 -6.74 -7.55 -4.60
N ILE A 190 -7.44 -7.47 -5.74
CA ILE A 190 -6.97 -8.01 -7.02
C ILE A 190 -5.65 -7.37 -7.45
N LEU A 191 -5.54 -6.05 -7.39
CA LEU A 191 -4.30 -5.35 -7.72
C LEU A 191 -3.14 -5.76 -6.80
N THR A 192 -3.40 -5.96 -5.52
CA THR A 192 -2.42 -6.48 -4.56
C THR A 192 -1.96 -7.89 -4.93
N VAL A 193 -2.89 -8.78 -5.24
CA VAL A 193 -2.58 -10.15 -5.69
C VAL A 193 -1.71 -10.13 -6.94
N VAL A 194 -2.05 -9.29 -7.92
CA VAL A 194 -1.26 -9.15 -9.17
C VAL A 194 0.12 -8.57 -8.89
N ALA A 195 0.24 -7.59 -7.99
CA ALA A 195 1.52 -6.99 -7.62
C ALA A 195 2.48 -7.97 -6.95
N LEU A 196 1.98 -8.84 -6.07
CA LEU A 196 2.75 -9.84 -5.34
C LEU A 196 3.13 -11.03 -6.22
N SER A 197 2.22 -11.48 -7.07
CA SER A 197 2.33 -12.77 -7.73
C SER A 197 3.40 -12.80 -8.82
N SER A 198 4.15 -13.90 -8.86
CA SER A 198 5.12 -14.20 -9.92
C SER A 198 4.65 -15.33 -10.86
N GLY A 199 3.43 -15.84 -10.70
CA GLY A 199 2.85 -16.89 -11.54
C GLY A 199 1.42 -17.29 -11.14
N VAL A 200 0.70 -17.93 -12.07
CA VAL A 200 -0.73 -18.28 -11.90
C VAL A 200 -0.98 -19.20 -10.70
N ILE A 201 -0.12 -20.18 -10.47
CA ILE A 201 -0.26 -21.12 -9.34
C ILE A 201 -0.14 -20.33 -8.01
N GLN A 202 0.80 -19.40 -7.93
CA GLN A 202 0.97 -18.55 -6.76
C GLN A 202 -0.28 -17.70 -6.51
N ILE A 203 -0.87 -17.10 -7.56
CA ILE A 203 -2.13 -16.35 -7.47
C ILE A 203 -3.22 -17.19 -6.81
N VAL A 204 -3.45 -18.41 -7.34
CA VAL A 204 -4.53 -19.27 -6.86
C VAL A 204 -4.31 -19.71 -5.42
N VAL A 205 -3.10 -20.17 -5.09
CA VAL A 205 -2.80 -20.69 -3.75
C VAL A 205 -2.79 -19.58 -2.70
N SER A 206 -2.18 -18.42 -3.02
CA SER A 206 -2.13 -17.29 -2.09
C SER A 206 -3.52 -16.63 -1.92
N LEU A 207 -4.35 -16.60 -2.96
CA LEU A 207 -5.72 -16.08 -2.85
C LEU A 207 -6.58 -16.99 -1.97
N ILE A 208 -6.54 -18.31 -2.20
CA ILE A 208 -7.29 -19.27 -1.35
C ILE A 208 -6.80 -19.18 0.10
N GLY A 209 -5.48 -19.20 0.32
CA GLY A 209 -4.89 -19.05 1.64
C GLY A 209 -5.26 -17.71 2.30
N GLY A 210 -5.23 -16.64 1.52
CA GLY A 210 -5.62 -15.30 1.97
C GLY A 210 -7.08 -15.21 2.40
N ILE A 211 -8.00 -15.77 1.60
CA ILE A 211 -9.42 -15.82 1.96
C ILE A 211 -9.62 -16.60 3.27
N LEU A 212 -8.97 -17.74 3.44
CA LEU A 212 -9.05 -18.52 4.68
C LEU A 212 -8.54 -17.72 5.89
N ILE A 213 -7.42 -17.00 5.73
CA ILE A 213 -6.87 -16.13 6.77
C ILE A 213 -7.82 -14.98 7.08
N ALA A 214 -8.42 -14.35 6.05
CA ALA A 214 -9.38 -13.26 6.24
C ALA A 214 -10.60 -13.71 7.06
N LEU A 215 -11.14 -14.90 6.78
CA LEU A 215 -12.26 -15.46 7.51
C LEU A 215 -11.95 -15.82 8.98
N ILE A 216 -10.68 -16.04 9.31
CA ILE A 216 -10.23 -16.30 10.67
C ILE A 216 -9.94 -14.99 11.42
N LEU A 217 -9.32 -14.02 10.74
CA LEU A 217 -8.90 -12.73 11.32
C LEU A 217 -10.03 -11.71 11.40
N GLY A 218 -10.98 -11.76 10.45
CA GLY A 218 -12.06 -10.78 10.36
C GLY A 218 -12.82 -10.54 11.66
N PRO A 219 -13.19 -11.57 12.45
CA PRO A 219 -13.86 -11.37 13.73
C PRO A 219 -13.00 -10.68 14.80
N VAL A 220 -11.69 -10.53 14.56
CA VAL A 220 -10.71 -10.00 15.54
C VAL A 220 -10.27 -8.58 15.19
N ILE A 221 -10.36 -8.21 13.89
CA ILE A 221 -9.98 -6.90 13.36
C ILE A 221 -11.21 -6.04 13.13
#